data_26eaa697f063f7e8d2401f1dc0a30d71
#
_entry.id   26eaa697f063f7e8d2401f1dc0a30d71
#
_cell.length_a   1.000
_cell.length_b   1.000
_cell.length_c   1.000
_cell.angle_alpha   90.00
_cell.angle_beta   90.00
_cell.angle_gamma   90.00
#
_symmetry.space_group_name_H-M   'P 1'
#
loop_
_entity.id
_entity.type
_entity.pdbx_description
1 polymer ?
#
loop_
_entity_poly.entity_id
_entity_poly.type
_entity_poly.pdbx_seq_one_letter_code
_entity_poly.pdbx_strand_id
1 'polypeptide(L)'
;MTRLLLLTALLIPTWLMGAIEGYEYTLEWLAPHTRTYKVTVKITPAEEATQTTFHLPAWRPGRYYLQDYAGAVSNFSAVDKKGKALPWRRKATSSWTVSHPENAKEISITYHYYANNRDAGSSYLAADEVYFNPVNLFMYAEDRLEDPVSLTLPALDMSWGAATALTKTDDPHSFQAASYHDFVDCPTVFSSKMKTKDFQVDGTTFYLHFQGNYLGDLDTDDAIIAAVTKIVKEQGAVFGGFPFTEYHFIYRLLPYDMRHAVEHKTSASFALPERVTQSENTIVGGMGGITAHEFWHAWNVKRIRPAALWPYDYSQPVYTTLHWFTEGVTDYYDQLSLIRSGVIKEKQFYGYLARIIQSLENNYASSIVSSSEASYNSWLSASPYAHPYHRISYYTLGSRAGLMLDLALRVESDGKVTLDDIFRYLFETYYQKDQGVPEDGVQEAAEKLTGRSWEKYFNDHIHGTTP
;
A
#
# COMPACT_ATOMS: atom_id res chain seq x y z
N MET A 1 -33.90 -32.84 8.34
CA MET A 1 -32.48 -32.74 8.65
C MET A 1 -32.11 -31.25 8.72
N THR A 2 -32.13 -30.72 9.90
CA THR A 2 -31.97 -29.29 10.18
C THR A 2 -30.47 -28.98 10.30
N ARG A 3 -29.94 -28.18 9.38
CA ARG A 3 -28.53 -27.73 9.46
C ARG A 3 -28.46 -26.58 10.46
N LEU A 4 -27.77 -26.82 11.56
CA LEU A 4 -27.40 -25.83 12.57
C LEU A 4 -26.25 -24.98 12.01
N LEU A 5 -26.54 -23.71 11.73
CA LEU A 5 -25.51 -22.70 11.44
C LEU A 5 -24.87 -22.27 12.78
N LEU A 6 -23.62 -22.67 12.99
CA LEU A 6 -22.80 -22.10 14.04
C LEU A 6 -22.34 -20.70 13.61
N LEU A 7 -22.98 -19.67 14.14
CA LEU A 7 -22.43 -18.33 14.16
C LEU A 7 -21.30 -18.31 15.21
N THR A 8 -20.06 -18.30 14.77
CA THR A 8 -18.94 -17.90 15.61
C THR A 8 -18.95 -16.36 15.72
N ALA A 9 -19.49 -15.88 16.83
CA ALA A 9 -19.34 -14.47 17.20
C ALA A 9 -17.84 -14.21 17.47
N LEU A 10 -17.21 -13.42 16.61
CA LEU A 10 -15.94 -12.77 16.91
C LEU A 10 -16.17 -11.84 18.10
N LEU A 11 -15.69 -12.25 19.27
CA LEU A 11 -15.58 -11.39 20.44
C LEU A 11 -14.53 -10.33 20.13
N ILE A 12 -14.97 -9.14 19.76
CA ILE A 12 -14.13 -7.94 19.79
C ILE A 12 -13.78 -7.71 21.27
N PRO A 13 -12.50 -7.74 21.66
CA PRO A 13 -12.15 -7.44 23.03
C PRO A 13 -12.48 -5.98 23.30
N THR A 14 -13.39 -5.74 24.25
CA THR A 14 -13.60 -4.41 24.86
C THR A 14 -12.33 -4.06 25.62
N TRP A 15 -11.52 -3.17 25.05
CA TRP A 15 -10.34 -2.63 25.72
C TRP A 15 -10.79 -1.83 26.94
N LEU A 16 -10.56 -2.38 28.14
CA LEU A 16 -10.56 -1.59 29.36
C LEU A 16 -9.42 -0.55 29.23
N MET A 17 -9.73 0.71 29.50
CA MET A 17 -8.77 1.82 29.59
C MET A 17 -7.76 1.59 30.72
N GLY A 18 -6.78 0.73 30.48
CA GLY A 18 -5.54 0.59 31.24
C GLY A 18 -4.40 1.10 30.34
N ALA A 19 -3.32 1.61 30.95
CA ALA A 19 -2.16 2.18 30.25
C ALA A 19 -1.85 1.44 28.96
N ILE A 20 -1.84 2.16 27.84
CA ILE A 20 -1.54 1.58 26.52
C ILE A 20 -0.09 1.14 26.55
N GLU A 21 0.16 -0.17 26.59
CA GLU A 21 1.48 -0.77 26.46
C GLU A 21 1.91 -0.76 24.98
N GLY A 22 2.17 0.45 24.42
CA GLY A 22 2.51 0.59 23.02
C GLY A 22 3.13 1.94 22.72
N TYR A 23 2.84 2.44 21.52
CA TYR A 23 3.29 3.77 21.09
C TYR A 23 2.22 4.83 21.37
N GLU A 24 2.65 5.94 21.97
CA GLU A 24 1.90 7.18 21.98
C GLU A 24 2.61 8.17 21.04
N TYR A 25 2.04 8.39 19.85
CA TYR A 25 2.50 9.42 18.92
C TYR A 25 1.71 10.70 19.11
N THR A 26 2.42 11.83 19.05
CA THR A 26 1.81 13.14 18.87
C THR A 26 2.40 13.77 17.61
N LEU A 27 1.55 14.17 16.68
CA LEU A 27 1.92 14.90 15.50
C LEU A 27 1.44 16.34 15.64
N GLU A 28 2.38 17.28 15.63
CA GLU A 28 2.12 18.71 15.60
C GLU A 28 2.74 19.30 14.34
N TRP A 29 2.36 20.47 13.95
CA TRP A 29 3.04 21.21 12.91
C TRP A 29 3.41 22.61 13.40
N LEU A 30 4.57 23.04 12.98
CA LEU A 30 5.01 24.42 13.09
C LEU A 30 4.15 25.28 12.14
N ALA A 31 4.54 26.53 11.90
CA ALA A 31 3.80 27.34 10.92
C ALA A 31 3.75 26.60 9.55
N PRO A 32 2.58 26.48 8.89
CA PRO A 32 2.42 25.66 7.68
C PRO A 32 3.39 25.96 6.54
N HIS A 33 3.84 27.23 6.43
CA HIS A 33 4.81 27.65 5.42
C HIS A 33 6.20 27.04 5.62
N THR A 34 6.52 26.53 6.81
CA THR A 34 7.79 25.83 7.09
C THR A 34 7.82 24.42 6.55
N ARG A 35 6.68 23.86 6.14
CA ARG A 35 6.56 22.45 5.70
C ARG A 35 7.06 21.45 6.74
N THR A 36 6.98 21.78 8.01
CA THR A 36 7.65 20.99 9.06
C THR A 36 6.65 20.46 10.07
N TYR A 37 6.61 19.15 10.18
CA TYR A 37 5.97 18.44 11.28
C TYR A 37 6.92 18.32 12.47
N LYS A 38 6.36 18.36 13.66
CA LYS A 38 7.02 17.96 14.90
C LYS A 38 6.37 16.66 15.36
N VAL A 39 7.16 15.61 15.46
CA VAL A 39 6.72 14.29 15.93
C VAL A 39 7.28 14.05 17.31
N THR A 40 6.42 13.64 18.22
CA THR A 40 6.80 13.12 19.55
C THR A 40 6.37 11.67 19.63
N VAL A 41 7.26 10.80 20.08
CA VAL A 41 7.03 9.38 20.29
C VAL A 41 7.30 9.05 21.76
N LYS A 42 6.35 8.50 22.48
CA LYS A 42 6.53 8.00 23.83
C LYS A 42 6.35 6.49 23.86
N ILE A 43 7.19 5.82 24.60
CA ILE A 43 7.09 4.39 24.88
C ILE A 43 7.55 4.09 26.29
N THR A 44 7.14 2.94 26.82
CA THR A 44 7.78 2.29 27.96
C THR A 44 8.88 1.37 27.43
N PRO A 45 10.17 1.59 27.72
CA PRO A 45 11.25 0.68 27.31
C PRO A 45 11.05 -0.74 27.82
N ALA A 46 11.71 -1.71 27.17
CA ALA A 46 11.75 -3.08 27.67
C ALA A 46 12.39 -3.12 29.07
N GLU A 47 11.90 -4.03 29.90
CA GLU A 47 12.42 -4.23 31.25
C GLU A 47 13.91 -4.64 31.17
N GLU A 48 14.74 -4.15 32.08
CA GLU A 48 16.21 -4.37 32.11
C GLU A 48 16.99 -3.70 30.93
N ALA A 49 16.34 -3.13 29.92
CA ALA A 49 17.03 -2.40 28.86
C ALA A 49 17.62 -1.07 29.40
N THR A 50 18.83 -0.77 28.94
CA THR A 50 19.50 0.52 29.19
C THR A 50 19.65 1.36 27.93
N GLN A 51 19.23 0.81 26.79
CA GLN A 51 19.21 1.48 25.49
C GLN A 51 17.98 1.06 24.70
N THR A 52 17.42 2.00 23.93
CA THR A 52 16.38 1.75 22.94
C THR A 52 16.81 2.33 21.59
N THR A 53 16.72 1.55 20.53
CA THR A 53 17.00 2.02 19.18
C THR A 53 15.69 2.33 18.46
N PHE A 54 15.56 3.56 17.97
CA PHE A 54 14.47 3.99 17.11
C PHE A 54 14.90 3.99 15.66
N HIS A 55 14.06 3.50 14.78
CA HIS A 55 14.24 3.47 13.34
C HIS A 55 13.18 4.31 12.63
N LEU A 56 13.58 5.11 11.66
CA LEU A 56 12.65 5.57 10.63
C LEU A 56 12.73 4.59 9.46
N PRO A 57 11.61 4.10 8.91
CA PRO A 57 11.64 3.24 7.74
C PRO A 57 12.55 3.78 6.64
N ALA A 58 13.35 2.92 6.05
CA ALA A 58 14.25 3.28 4.95
C ALA A 58 13.56 3.14 3.58
N TRP A 59 12.44 2.45 3.54
CA TRP A 59 11.60 2.24 2.37
C TRP A 59 10.13 2.02 2.78
N ARG A 60 9.23 1.93 1.82
CA ARG A 60 7.82 1.62 2.02
C ARG A 60 7.37 0.47 1.11
N PRO A 61 6.38 -0.35 1.54
CA PRO A 61 5.67 -1.26 0.64
C PRO A 61 5.15 -0.52 -0.59
N GLY A 62 5.13 -1.21 -1.74
CA GLY A 62 4.77 -0.63 -3.04
C GLY A 62 5.89 0.19 -3.71
N ARG A 63 7.07 0.33 -3.09
CA ARG A 63 8.20 1.02 -3.69
C ARG A 63 9.53 0.41 -3.27
N TYR A 64 10.09 -0.41 -4.10
CA TYR A 64 11.22 -1.29 -3.81
C TYR A 64 12.56 -0.63 -4.14
N TYR A 65 12.88 0.48 -3.45
CA TYR A 65 14.21 1.08 -3.36
C TYR A 65 14.31 1.95 -2.10
N LEU A 66 15.54 2.18 -1.61
CA LEU A 66 15.77 3.00 -0.43
C LEU A 66 15.37 4.46 -0.69
N GLN A 67 14.55 5.01 0.20
CA GLN A 67 13.94 6.33 0.04
C GLN A 67 14.66 7.42 0.85
N ASP A 68 15.57 7.04 1.78
CA ASP A 68 16.32 7.95 2.63
C ASP A 68 15.47 9.01 3.38
N TYR A 69 14.28 8.62 3.85
CA TYR A 69 13.36 9.51 4.59
C TYR A 69 14.03 10.21 5.77
N ALA A 70 15.04 9.58 6.36
CA ALA A 70 15.84 10.13 7.44
C ALA A 70 16.59 11.44 7.06
N GLY A 71 16.73 11.74 5.78
CA GLY A 71 17.25 13.00 5.28
C GLY A 71 16.36 14.22 5.61
N ALA A 72 15.05 13.98 5.83
CA ALA A 72 14.10 15.01 6.22
C ALA A 72 14.05 15.27 7.74
N VAL A 73 14.75 14.46 8.55
CA VAL A 73 14.74 14.56 10.02
C VAL A 73 15.74 15.59 10.53
N SER A 74 15.29 16.44 11.45
CA SER A 74 16.11 17.42 12.15
C SER A 74 15.68 17.56 13.62
N ASN A 75 16.46 18.25 14.43
CA ASN A 75 16.15 18.60 15.82
C ASN A 75 15.75 17.41 16.70
N PHE A 76 16.44 16.28 16.54
CA PHE A 76 16.19 15.09 17.36
C PHE A 76 16.61 15.35 18.81
N SER A 77 15.76 14.96 19.74
CA SER A 77 16.01 15.00 21.19
C SER A 77 15.34 13.83 21.89
N ALA A 78 15.83 13.48 23.08
CA ALA A 78 15.25 12.43 23.90
C ALA A 78 15.20 12.90 25.36
N VAL A 79 14.13 12.58 26.07
CA VAL A 79 13.93 12.90 27.48
C VAL A 79 13.30 11.73 28.24
N ASP A 80 13.50 11.70 29.56
CA ASP A 80 12.79 10.79 30.45
C ASP A 80 11.39 11.35 30.81
N LYS A 81 10.60 10.59 31.58
CA LYS A 81 9.27 10.97 32.08
C LYS A 81 9.24 12.31 32.83
N LYS A 82 10.36 12.77 33.39
CA LYS A 82 10.49 14.04 34.11
C LYS A 82 10.96 15.19 33.23
N GLY A 83 11.16 14.94 31.92
CA GLY A 83 11.68 15.92 30.99
C GLY A 83 13.20 16.11 31.04
N LYS A 84 13.93 15.25 31.78
CA LYS A 84 15.39 15.29 31.82
C LYS A 84 15.96 14.72 30.53
N ALA A 85 16.89 15.43 29.91
CA ALA A 85 17.56 15.02 28.70
C ALA A 85 18.27 13.66 28.85
N LEU A 86 18.07 12.79 27.88
CA LEU A 86 18.72 11.48 27.76
C LEU A 86 19.81 11.56 26.67
N PRO A 87 20.96 10.89 26.89
CA PRO A 87 21.99 10.77 25.87
C PRO A 87 21.47 9.95 24.68
N TRP A 88 21.80 10.38 23.48
CA TRP A 88 21.49 9.64 22.26
C TRP A 88 22.61 9.76 21.24
N ARG A 89 22.64 8.80 20.30
CA ARG A 89 23.57 8.82 19.17
C ARG A 89 22.89 8.26 17.93
N ARG A 90 23.30 8.71 16.75
CA ARG A 90 22.88 8.12 15.48
C ARG A 90 23.64 6.80 15.28
N LYS A 91 22.93 5.67 15.17
CA LYS A 91 23.50 4.31 15.00
C LYS A 91 23.76 4.02 13.51
N ALA A 92 22.84 4.46 12.64
CA ALA A 92 22.92 4.37 11.18
C ALA A 92 22.17 5.53 10.55
N THR A 93 22.10 5.59 9.22
CA THR A 93 21.43 6.67 8.47
C THR A 93 19.98 6.90 8.95
N SER A 94 19.24 5.82 9.23
CA SER A 94 17.82 5.86 9.62
C SER A 94 17.55 5.36 11.03
N SER A 95 18.56 5.34 11.93
CA SER A 95 18.39 4.85 13.30
C SER A 95 19.11 5.67 14.35
N TRP A 96 18.47 5.81 15.54
CA TRP A 96 18.94 6.60 16.70
C TRP A 96 18.83 5.74 17.96
N THR A 97 19.93 5.57 18.69
CA THR A 97 19.96 4.86 19.97
C THR A 97 19.92 5.86 21.11
N VAL A 98 18.95 5.74 22.00
CA VAL A 98 18.76 6.50 23.23
C VAL A 98 19.23 5.66 24.41
N SER A 99 20.12 6.23 25.26
CA SER A 99 20.54 5.58 26.51
C SER A 99 19.65 6.09 27.65
N HIS A 100 19.15 5.18 28.48
CA HIS A 100 18.27 5.48 29.60
C HIS A 100 18.59 4.58 30.81
N PRO A 101 18.12 4.94 32.02
CA PRO A 101 18.27 4.06 33.18
C PRO A 101 17.55 2.72 32.96
N GLU A 102 18.08 1.68 33.55
CA GLU A 102 17.39 0.41 33.72
C GLU A 102 16.02 0.65 34.39
N ASN A 103 15.01 -0.08 33.97
CA ASN A 103 13.63 0.07 34.46
C ASN A 103 13.03 1.50 34.26
N ALA A 104 13.48 2.23 33.26
CA ALA A 104 12.85 3.49 32.87
C ALA A 104 11.36 3.26 32.55
N LYS A 105 10.50 4.05 33.16
CA LYS A 105 9.04 3.88 33.00
C LYS A 105 8.49 4.54 31.74
N GLU A 106 9.24 5.44 31.15
CA GLU A 106 8.88 6.17 29.94
C GLU A 106 10.14 6.84 29.37
N ILE A 107 10.28 6.76 28.08
CA ILE A 107 11.17 7.61 27.30
C ILE A 107 10.36 8.30 26.20
N SER A 108 10.74 9.52 25.90
CA SER A 108 10.12 10.31 24.83
C SER A 108 11.19 10.81 23.89
N ILE A 109 11.02 10.58 22.59
CA ILE A 109 11.83 11.23 21.55
C ILE A 109 10.98 12.28 20.83
N THR A 110 11.63 13.35 20.41
CA THR A 110 11.00 14.38 19.59
C THR A 110 11.94 14.75 18.44
N TYR A 111 11.38 14.93 17.25
CA TYR A 111 12.11 15.37 16.08
C TYR A 111 11.22 16.21 15.15
N HIS A 112 11.85 16.94 14.25
CA HIS A 112 11.19 17.65 13.17
C HIS A 112 11.36 16.87 11.87
N TYR A 113 10.33 16.90 11.01
CA TYR A 113 10.33 16.27 9.70
C TYR A 113 9.90 17.26 8.62
N TYR A 114 10.72 17.45 7.59
CA TYR A 114 10.41 18.34 6.46
C TYR A 114 9.52 17.62 5.44
N ALA A 115 8.27 18.05 5.31
CA ALA A 115 7.22 17.41 4.53
C ALA A 115 6.81 18.30 3.35
N ASN A 116 7.54 18.20 2.23
CA ASN A 116 7.30 19.03 1.05
C ASN A 116 7.17 18.25 -0.27
N ASN A 117 6.94 16.96 -0.21
CA ASN A 117 6.69 16.13 -1.40
C ASN A 117 5.20 15.88 -1.57
N ARG A 118 4.66 16.27 -2.73
CA ARG A 118 3.22 16.26 -3.01
C ARG A 118 2.84 15.10 -3.95
N ASP A 119 3.36 13.91 -3.70
CA ASP A 119 3.00 12.66 -4.37
C ASP A 119 2.09 11.79 -3.49
N ALA A 120 1.70 10.60 -3.96
CA ALA A 120 0.81 9.70 -3.22
C ALA A 120 1.50 8.97 -2.05
N GLY A 121 2.82 8.86 -2.04
CA GLY A 121 3.57 8.04 -1.08
C GLY A 121 4.42 8.83 -0.08
N SER A 122 4.43 10.16 -0.16
CA SER A 122 5.22 11.05 0.71
C SER A 122 4.32 11.79 1.71
N SER A 123 4.89 12.77 2.43
CA SER A 123 4.13 13.66 3.32
C SER A 123 4.23 15.11 2.86
N TYR A 124 3.17 15.89 3.09
CA TYR A 124 3.06 17.27 2.66
C TYR A 124 2.27 18.09 3.68
N LEU A 125 2.75 19.31 3.97
CA LEU A 125 2.09 20.25 4.87
C LEU A 125 1.87 21.58 4.15
N ALA A 126 0.64 22.10 4.19
CA ALA A 126 0.29 23.45 3.70
C ALA A 126 -0.73 24.12 4.63
N ALA A 127 -1.07 25.37 4.33
CA ALA A 127 -2.05 26.12 5.11
C ALA A 127 -3.47 25.54 4.99
N ASP A 128 -3.76 24.83 3.89
CA ASP A 128 -5.06 24.26 3.54
C ASP A 128 -5.04 22.73 3.42
N GLU A 129 -3.89 22.10 3.73
CA GLU A 129 -3.69 20.66 3.61
C GLU A 129 -2.68 20.14 4.63
N VAL A 130 -3.08 19.12 5.38
CA VAL A 130 -2.22 18.27 6.22
C VAL A 130 -2.28 16.87 5.63
N TYR A 131 -1.22 16.43 4.96
CA TYR A 131 -1.10 15.07 4.42
C TYR A 131 0.14 14.40 5.01
N PHE A 132 -0.07 13.24 5.58
CA PHE A 132 1.05 12.40 6.00
C PHE A 132 0.82 10.94 5.63
N ASN A 133 1.90 10.32 5.19
CA ASN A 133 1.99 8.88 5.05
C ASN A 133 2.83 8.38 6.22
N PRO A 134 2.26 7.65 7.18
CA PRO A 134 2.94 7.36 8.43
C PRO A 134 4.28 6.65 8.26
N VAL A 135 4.43 5.80 7.24
CA VAL A 135 5.66 5.03 6.99
C VAL A 135 6.91 5.90 6.78
N ASN A 136 6.76 7.12 6.24
CA ASN A 136 7.92 8.00 6.05
C ASN A 136 8.12 9.02 7.17
N LEU A 137 7.21 9.08 8.13
CA LEU A 137 7.15 10.13 9.14
C LEU A 137 7.40 9.65 10.56
N PHE A 138 6.91 8.46 10.94
CA PHE A 138 6.92 8.00 12.33
C PHE A 138 8.00 6.94 12.56
N MET A 139 8.84 7.16 13.58
CA MET A 139 9.86 6.20 13.99
C MET A 139 9.25 5.09 14.86
N TYR A 140 9.76 3.87 14.73
CA TYR A 140 9.45 2.73 15.58
C TYR A 140 10.66 2.31 16.42
N ALA A 141 10.44 1.65 17.54
CA ALA A 141 11.49 1.03 18.33
C ALA A 141 11.79 -0.38 17.81
N GLU A 142 13.07 -0.76 17.81
CA GLU A 142 13.54 -2.08 17.40
C GLU A 142 12.75 -3.18 18.12
N ASP A 143 12.36 -4.24 17.42
CA ASP A 143 11.60 -5.40 17.91
C ASP A 143 10.18 -5.11 18.48
N ARG A 144 9.57 -3.97 18.11
CA ARG A 144 8.24 -3.57 18.61
C ARG A 144 7.24 -3.19 17.52
N LEU A 145 7.32 -3.86 16.37
CA LEU A 145 6.43 -3.58 15.23
C LEU A 145 4.98 -4.04 15.44
N GLU A 146 4.77 -4.98 16.35
CA GLU A 146 3.44 -5.51 16.69
C GLU A 146 2.74 -4.74 17.83
N ASP A 147 3.41 -3.76 18.42
CA ASP A 147 2.83 -2.98 19.50
C ASP A 147 1.70 -2.07 19.00
N PRO A 148 0.63 -1.92 19.80
CA PRO A 148 -0.47 -1.02 19.47
C PRO A 148 -0.02 0.45 19.43
N VAL A 149 -0.72 1.22 18.62
CA VAL A 149 -0.40 2.63 18.36
C VAL A 149 -1.58 3.51 18.71
N SER A 150 -1.31 4.61 19.42
CA SER A 150 -2.18 5.77 19.48
C SER A 150 -1.53 6.99 18.83
N LEU A 151 -2.32 7.75 18.09
CA LEU A 151 -1.91 9.01 17.46
C LEU A 151 -2.81 10.14 17.93
N THR A 152 -2.22 11.21 18.44
CA THR A 152 -2.94 12.45 18.79
C THR A 152 -2.47 13.59 17.87
N LEU A 153 -3.43 14.32 17.34
CA LEU A 153 -3.22 15.51 16.50
C LEU A 153 -3.64 16.76 17.29
N PRO A 154 -3.12 17.95 16.96
CA PRO A 154 -3.64 19.19 17.50
C PRO A 154 -5.07 19.43 17.02
N ALA A 155 -5.79 20.31 17.69
CA ALA A 155 -7.10 20.70 17.25
C ALA A 155 -7.07 21.23 15.81
N LEU A 156 -7.74 20.51 14.91
CA LEU A 156 -7.94 20.90 13.52
C LEU A 156 -9.22 21.77 13.42
N ASP A 157 -9.26 22.61 12.41
CA ASP A 157 -10.50 23.29 12.06
C ASP A 157 -11.56 22.23 11.71
N MET A 158 -12.63 22.19 12.49
CA MET A 158 -13.71 21.20 12.34
C MET A 158 -14.45 21.31 10.99
N SER A 159 -14.22 22.37 10.21
CA SER A 159 -14.74 22.50 8.85
C SER A 159 -13.92 21.72 7.81
N TRP A 160 -12.72 21.24 8.18
CA TRP A 160 -11.89 20.48 7.26
C TRP A 160 -12.40 19.05 7.11
N GLY A 161 -12.46 18.59 5.88
CA GLY A 161 -12.70 17.18 5.60
C GLY A 161 -11.49 16.33 5.92
N ALA A 162 -11.74 15.06 6.26
CA ALA A 162 -10.73 14.09 6.61
C ALA A 162 -10.89 12.81 5.79
N ALA A 163 -9.76 12.22 5.37
CA ALA A 163 -9.72 10.87 4.79
C ALA A 163 -8.59 10.09 5.47
N THR A 164 -8.93 8.97 6.09
CA THR A 164 -8.01 8.04 6.75
C THR A 164 -8.68 6.70 6.98
N ALA A 165 -7.93 5.63 6.94
CA ALA A 165 -8.34 4.29 7.36
C ALA A 165 -7.97 3.98 8.83
N LEU A 166 -7.37 4.92 9.57
CA LEU A 166 -7.11 4.77 11.00
C LEU A 166 -8.41 4.69 11.80
N THR A 167 -8.45 3.83 12.79
CA THR A 167 -9.59 3.73 13.71
C THR A 167 -9.69 5.01 14.54
N LYS A 168 -10.84 5.67 14.47
CA LYS A 168 -11.15 6.86 15.29
C LYS A 168 -11.46 6.45 16.72
N THR A 169 -11.08 7.29 17.68
CA THR A 169 -11.51 7.18 19.08
C THR A 169 -12.70 8.11 19.36
N ASP A 170 -13.15 8.17 20.61
CA ASP A 170 -14.18 9.15 21.02
C ASP A 170 -13.68 10.60 20.95
N ASP A 171 -12.36 10.81 21.01
CA ASP A 171 -11.73 12.10 20.76
C ASP A 171 -11.50 12.26 19.22
N PRO A 172 -12.10 13.28 18.58
CA PRO A 172 -12.00 13.48 17.14
C PRO A 172 -10.57 13.78 16.65
N HIS A 173 -9.64 14.06 17.56
CA HIS A 173 -8.23 14.31 17.27
C HIS A 173 -7.32 13.12 17.58
N SER A 174 -7.89 11.99 17.98
CA SER A 174 -7.15 10.80 18.37
C SER A 174 -7.54 9.59 17.52
N PHE A 175 -6.52 8.81 17.16
CA PHE A 175 -6.65 7.64 16.30
C PHE A 175 -5.87 6.46 16.88
N GLN A 176 -6.22 5.26 16.46
CA GLN A 176 -5.58 4.03 16.93
C GLN A 176 -5.31 3.07 15.77
N ALA A 177 -4.30 2.22 15.96
CA ALA A 177 -4.02 1.06 15.11
C ALA A 177 -3.58 -0.12 16.01
N ALA A 178 -3.83 -1.36 15.54
CA ALA A 178 -3.54 -2.55 16.32
C ALA A 178 -2.03 -2.84 16.42
N SER A 179 -1.26 -2.37 15.43
CA SER A 179 0.19 -2.54 15.36
C SER A 179 0.84 -1.37 14.64
N TYR A 180 2.18 -1.27 14.71
CA TYR A 180 2.91 -0.33 13.86
C TYR A 180 2.72 -0.65 12.37
N HIS A 181 2.64 -1.93 11.97
CA HIS A 181 2.38 -2.34 10.59
C HIS A 181 1.05 -1.80 10.08
N ASP A 182 -0.03 -1.93 10.86
CA ASP A 182 -1.34 -1.39 10.48
C ASP A 182 -1.35 0.15 10.48
N PHE A 183 -0.63 0.78 11.42
CA PHE A 183 -0.52 2.23 11.52
C PHE A 183 0.14 2.85 10.28
N VAL A 184 1.30 2.31 9.87
CA VAL A 184 2.05 2.89 8.74
C VAL A 184 1.41 2.64 7.39
N ASP A 185 0.42 1.78 7.32
CA ASP A 185 -0.36 1.50 6.12
C ASP A 185 -1.62 2.39 5.96
N CYS A 186 -1.75 3.45 6.75
CA CYS A 186 -2.91 4.34 6.75
C CYS A 186 -2.54 5.79 6.38
N PRO A 187 -2.36 6.13 5.07
CA PRO A 187 -2.18 7.50 4.66
C PRO A 187 -3.37 8.34 5.13
N THR A 188 -3.08 9.54 5.61
CA THR A 188 -4.08 10.40 6.23
C THR A 188 -4.01 11.81 5.67
N VAL A 189 -5.14 12.37 5.31
CA VAL A 189 -5.24 13.73 4.82
C VAL A 189 -6.38 14.48 5.50
N PHE A 190 -6.10 15.72 5.90
CA PHE A 190 -7.10 16.72 6.31
C PHE A 190 -6.96 17.92 5.39
N SER A 191 -8.07 18.44 4.90
CA SER A 191 -8.04 19.59 4.00
C SER A 191 -9.32 20.40 4.04
N SER A 192 -9.20 21.72 3.93
CA SER A 192 -10.31 22.62 3.70
C SER A 192 -10.96 22.44 2.31
N LYS A 193 -10.29 21.73 1.39
CA LYS A 193 -10.75 21.44 0.03
C LYS A 193 -11.06 19.97 -0.17
N MET A 194 -11.59 19.30 0.85
CA MET A 194 -12.01 17.91 0.77
C MET A 194 -13.47 17.80 0.41
N LYS A 195 -13.76 16.97 -0.59
CA LYS A 195 -15.11 16.49 -0.91
C LYS A 195 -15.13 14.98 -0.82
N THR A 196 -16.20 14.41 -0.28
CA THR A 196 -16.33 12.94 -0.13
C THR A 196 -17.67 12.49 -0.70
N LYS A 197 -17.64 11.40 -1.45
CA LYS A 197 -18.78 10.59 -1.86
C LYS A 197 -18.61 9.19 -1.31
N ASP A 198 -19.70 8.49 -1.09
CA ASP A 198 -19.68 7.07 -0.68
C ASP A 198 -20.70 6.25 -1.45
N PHE A 199 -20.48 4.95 -1.48
CA PHE A 199 -21.39 3.97 -2.03
C PHE A 199 -21.19 2.62 -1.33
N GLN A 200 -22.16 1.71 -1.50
CA GLN A 200 -22.08 0.39 -0.89
C GLN A 200 -22.11 -0.72 -1.95
N VAL A 201 -21.30 -1.76 -1.70
CA VAL A 201 -21.32 -3.01 -2.45
C VAL A 201 -21.25 -4.17 -1.46
N ASP A 202 -22.23 -5.07 -1.52
CA ASP A 202 -22.30 -6.29 -0.70
C ASP A 202 -22.06 -6.07 0.81
N GLY A 203 -22.61 -4.95 1.34
CA GLY A 203 -22.49 -4.58 2.75
C GLY A 203 -21.19 -3.86 3.14
N THR A 204 -20.27 -3.68 2.21
CA THR A 204 -19.03 -2.90 2.41
C THR A 204 -19.22 -1.48 1.92
N THR A 205 -18.76 -0.50 2.71
CA THR A 205 -18.81 0.92 2.36
C THR A 205 -17.51 1.35 1.69
N PHE A 206 -17.62 2.04 0.57
CA PHE A 206 -16.52 2.61 -0.18
C PHE A 206 -16.60 4.11 -0.19
N TYR A 207 -15.51 4.78 0.19
CA TYR A 207 -15.42 6.24 0.22
C TYR A 207 -14.51 6.72 -0.91
N LEU A 208 -14.97 7.71 -1.67
CA LEU A 208 -14.17 8.46 -2.63
C LEU A 208 -13.91 9.85 -2.06
N HIS A 209 -12.69 10.10 -1.65
CA HIS A 209 -12.26 11.38 -1.11
C HIS A 209 -11.48 12.15 -2.19
N PHE A 210 -11.91 13.37 -2.47
CA PHE A 210 -11.26 14.26 -3.43
C PHE A 210 -10.70 15.47 -2.70
N GLN A 211 -9.40 15.53 -2.57
CA GLN A 211 -8.68 16.67 -2.02
C GLN A 211 -8.15 17.52 -3.18
N GLY A 212 -8.38 18.81 -3.15
CA GLY A 212 -7.96 19.76 -4.18
C GLY A 212 -9.11 20.29 -5.01
N ASN A 213 -8.81 20.69 -6.25
CA ASN A 213 -9.79 21.31 -7.13
C ASN A 213 -10.42 20.25 -8.06
N TYR A 214 -11.68 19.90 -7.79
CA TYR A 214 -12.49 19.06 -8.67
C TYR A 214 -13.11 19.96 -9.76
N LEU A 215 -12.66 19.81 -11.02
CA LEU A 215 -13.02 20.72 -12.12
C LEU A 215 -14.44 20.51 -12.65
N GLY A 216 -14.99 19.29 -12.51
CA GLY A 216 -16.40 18.99 -12.81
C GLY A 216 -17.30 19.39 -11.64
N ASP A 217 -18.56 19.01 -11.73
CA ASP A 217 -19.51 19.13 -10.62
C ASP A 217 -19.67 17.77 -9.95
N LEU A 218 -18.95 17.56 -8.86
CA LEU A 218 -18.99 16.29 -8.14
C LEU A 218 -20.39 15.95 -7.62
N ASP A 219 -21.22 16.93 -7.34
CA ASP A 219 -22.55 16.69 -6.78
C ASP A 219 -23.52 16.10 -7.81
N THR A 220 -23.29 16.37 -9.09
CA THR A 220 -24.05 15.82 -10.23
C THR A 220 -23.29 14.79 -11.04
N ASP A 221 -21.98 14.56 -10.76
CA ASP A 221 -21.13 13.64 -11.49
C ASP A 221 -21.19 12.23 -10.88
N ASP A 222 -22.10 11.42 -11.34
CA ASP A 222 -22.23 10.02 -10.94
C ASP A 222 -21.31 9.07 -11.73
N ALA A 223 -20.62 9.56 -12.77
CA ALA A 223 -19.83 8.74 -13.67
C ALA A 223 -18.65 8.06 -12.95
N ILE A 224 -17.96 8.79 -12.06
CA ILE A 224 -16.87 8.22 -11.27
C ILE A 224 -17.38 7.14 -10.31
N ILE A 225 -18.48 7.39 -9.62
CA ILE A 225 -19.08 6.43 -8.69
C ILE A 225 -19.52 5.19 -9.45
N ALA A 226 -20.19 5.36 -10.60
CA ALA A 226 -20.62 4.24 -11.43
C ALA A 226 -19.44 3.40 -11.95
N ALA A 227 -18.36 4.06 -12.40
CA ALA A 227 -17.15 3.37 -12.87
C ALA A 227 -16.46 2.60 -11.75
N VAL A 228 -16.20 3.24 -10.59
CA VAL A 228 -15.55 2.59 -9.45
C VAL A 228 -16.42 1.48 -8.88
N THR A 229 -17.76 1.67 -8.80
CA THR A 229 -18.68 0.60 -8.36
C THR A 229 -18.57 -0.64 -9.24
N LYS A 230 -18.48 -0.49 -10.56
CA LYS A 230 -18.32 -1.61 -11.49
C LYS A 230 -16.98 -2.33 -11.28
N ILE A 231 -15.88 -1.57 -11.14
CA ILE A 231 -14.53 -2.12 -10.86
C ILE A 231 -14.55 -2.91 -9.56
N VAL A 232 -15.07 -2.30 -8.48
CA VAL A 232 -15.14 -2.91 -7.15
C VAL A 232 -15.93 -4.21 -7.16
N LYS A 233 -17.10 -4.23 -7.82
CA LYS A 233 -17.92 -5.44 -7.95
C LYS A 233 -17.21 -6.55 -8.69
N GLU A 234 -16.55 -6.22 -9.81
CA GLU A 234 -15.82 -7.20 -10.62
C GLU A 234 -14.66 -7.83 -9.85
N GLN A 235 -13.84 -6.99 -9.21
CA GLN A 235 -12.68 -7.48 -8.45
C GLN A 235 -13.10 -8.23 -7.19
N GLY A 236 -14.10 -7.75 -6.45
CA GLY A 236 -14.65 -8.44 -5.29
C GLY A 236 -15.25 -9.81 -5.64
N ALA A 237 -15.87 -9.95 -6.81
CA ALA A 237 -16.46 -11.22 -7.27
C ALA A 237 -15.40 -12.31 -7.45
N VAL A 238 -14.16 -11.99 -7.81
CA VAL A 238 -13.06 -12.95 -7.92
C VAL A 238 -12.82 -13.68 -6.59
N PHE A 239 -12.93 -12.97 -5.47
CA PHE A 239 -12.67 -13.50 -4.12
C PHE A 239 -13.93 -13.86 -3.33
N GLY A 240 -15.12 -13.69 -3.92
CA GLY A 240 -16.39 -13.94 -3.25
C GLY A 240 -16.78 -12.88 -2.22
N GLY A 241 -16.21 -11.68 -2.28
CA GLY A 241 -16.49 -10.55 -1.41
C GLY A 241 -15.25 -9.78 -0.97
N PHE A 242 -15.39 -8.98 0.09
CA PHE A 242 -14.36 -8.07 0.59
C PHE A 242 -13.87 -8.51 1.97
N PRO A 243 -12.56 -8.52 2.23
CA PRO A 243 -11.98 -8.85 3.53
C PRO A 243 -11.92 -7.64 4.48
N PHE A 244 -12.80 -6.66 4.29
CA PHE A 244 -12.92 -5.42 5.08
C PHE A 244 -14.35 -4.91 5.03
N THR A 245 -14.72 -4.04 5.96
CA THR A 245 -16.05 -3.43 6.05
C THR A 245 -16.11 -2.05 5.40
N GLU A 246 -14.97 -1.39 5.23
CA GLU A 246 -14.84 -0.11 4.56
C GLU A 246 -13.53 -0.01 3.78
N TYR A 247 -13.51 0.82 2.73
CA TYR A 247 -12.35 1.10 1.91
C TYR A 247 -12.31 2.56 1.45
N HIS A 248 -11.13 3.20 1.47
CA HIS A 248 -10.96 4.60 1.18
C HIS A 248 -10.11 4.83 -0.08
N PHE A 249 -10.70 5.39 -1.13
CA PHE A 249 -9.99 5.92 -2.28
C PHE A 249 -9.66 7.40 -2.03
N ILE A 250 -8.39 7.76 -1.87
CA ILE A 250 -7.94 9.10 -1.49
C ILE A 250 -7.29 9.78 -2.69
N TYR A 251 -8.08 10.53 -3.46
CA TYR A 251 -7.61 11.24 -4.66
C TYR A 251 -7.14 12.64 -4.28
N ARG A 252 -5.84 12.89 -4.42
CA ARG A 252 -5.24 14.22 -4.30
C ARG A 252 -5.08 14.80 -5.70
N LEU A 253 -5.86 15.85 -6.00
CA LEU A 253 -5.97 16.49 -7.30
C LEU A 253 -4.97 17.65 -7.37
N LEU A 254 -4.01 17.57 -8.27
CA LEU A 254 -2.88 18.48 -8.37
C LEU A 254 -3.01 19.40 -9.61
N PRO A 255 -2.60 20.67 -9.51
CA PRO A 255 -2.70 21.63 -10.62
C PRO A 255 -1.63 21.44 -11.71
N TYR A 256 -0.93 20.30 -11.70
CA TYR A 256 0.12 19.93 -12.66
C TYR A 256 0.07 18.43 -12.98
N ASP A 257 0.81 18.03 -14.01
CA ASP A 257 0.90 16.64 -14.41
C ASP A 257 1.70 15.82 -13.40
N MET A 258 0.98 14.94 -12.71
CA MET A 258 1.48 13.91 -11.79
C MET A 258 0.56 12.71 -11.91
N ARG A 259 1.15 11.53 -11.98
CA ARG A 259 0.44 10.25 -11.87
C ARG A 259 1.24 9.33 -10.96
N HIS A 260 0.75 9.17 -9.76
CA HIS A 260 1.36 8.30 -8.76
C HIS A 260 0.24 7.78 -7.87
N ALA A 261 0.27 6.49 -7.57
CA ALA A 261 -0.63 5.91 -6.59
C ALA A 261 0.11 4.93 -5.69
N VAL A 262 -0.52 4.56 -4.59
CA VAL A 262 0.03 3.65 -3.59
C VAL A 262 -1.11 2.88 -2.96
N GLU A 263 -0.93 1.58 -2.97
CA GLU A 263 -1.81 0.60 -2.37
C GLU A 263 -1.67 0.51 -0.86
N HIS A 264 -2.80 0.27 -0.19
CA HIS A 264 -2.89 0.02 1.25
C HIS A 264 -3.93 -1.06 1.54
N LYS A 265 -3.91 -1.63 2.74
CA LYS A 265 -4.76 -2.77 3.14
C LYS A 265 -6.27 -2.46 3.06
N THR A 266 -6.64 -1.22 3.40
CA THR A 266 -8.04 -0.73 3.40
C THR A 266 -8.18 0.66 2.79
N SER A 267 -7.18 1.10 2.04
CA SER A 267 -7.22 2.35 1.29
C SER A 267 -6.30 2.31 0.08
N ALA A 268 -6.44 3.30 -0.80
CA ALA A 268 -5.44 3.61 -1.82
C ALA A 268 -5.29 5.13 -1.91
N SER A 269 -4.06 5.61 -2.03
CA SER A 269 -3.74 7.04 -2.16
C SER A 269 -3.30 7.36 -3.57
N PHE A 270 -3.85 8.43 -4.14
CA PHE A 270 -3.60 8.86 -5.51
C PHE A 270 -3.15 10.31 -5.54
N ALA A 271 -2.16 10.62 -6.38
CA ALA A 271 -1.79 11.97 -6.79
C ALA A 271 -1.99 12.08 -8.29
N LEU A 272 -3.03 12.80 -8.71
CA LEU A 272 -3.47 12.89 -10.08
C LEU A 272 -3.62 14.37 -10.51
N PRO A 273 -3.46 14.69 -11.81
CA PRO A 273 -3.73 16.04 -12.26
C PRO A 273 -5.23 16.35 -12.17
N GLU A 274 -5.62 17.53 -11.68
CA GLU A 274 -7.01 17.94 -11.52
C GLU A 274 -7.85 17.84 -12.82
N ARG A 275 -7.20 17.94 -14.00
CA ARG A 275 -7.87 17.78 -15.29
C ARG A 275 -8.52 16.42 -15.52
N VAL A 276 -8.15 15.36 -14.77
CA VAL A 276 -8.82 14.06 -14.87
C VAL A 276 -10.29 14.12 -14.44
N THR A 277 -10.69 15.15 -13.69
CA THR A 277 -12.07 15.37 -13.22
C THR A 277 -12.86 16.31 -14.13
N GLN A 278 -12.35 16.69 -15.29
CA GLN A 278 -12.97 17.70 -16.16
C GLN A 278 -14.20 17.18 -16.91
N SER A 279 -14.25 15.89 -17.22
CA SER A 279 -15.38 15.26 -17.93
C SER A 279 -15.42 13.76 -17.67
N GLU A 280 -16.57 13.14 -17.92
CA GLU A 280 -16.77 11.69 -17.80
C GLU A 280 -15.70 10.88 -18.56
N ASN A 281 -15.38 11.26 -19.79
CA ASN A 281 -14.34 10.59 -20.57
C ASN A 281 -12.95 10.68 -19.93
N THR A 282 -12.61 11.82 -19.31
CA THR A 282 -11.34 12.01 -18.61
C THR A 282 -11.32 11.28 -17.27
N ILE A 283 -12.43 11.16 -16.58
CA ILE A 283 -12.59 10.37 -15.36
C ILE A 283 -12.31 8.89 -15.68
N VAL A 284 -13.05 8.31 -16.61
CA VAL A 284 -12.89 6.89 -16.98
C VAL A 284 -11.49 6.62 -17.55
N GLY A 285 -11.01 7.44 -18.48
CA GLY A 285 -9.70 7.26 -19.11
C GLY A 285 -8.51 7.66 -18.24
N GLY A 286 -8.71 8.54 -17.27
CA GLY A 286 -7.64 9.08 -16.43
C GLY A 286 -7.54 8.45 -15.04
N MET A 287 -8.63 7.92 -14.51
CA MET A 287 -8.69 7.37 -13.15
C MET A 287 -8.99 5.86 -13.15
N GLY A 288 -9.76 5.33 -14.10
CA GLY A 288 -10.26 3.96 -14.07
C GLY A 288 -9.15 2.91 -13.95
N GLY A 289 -8.12 2.97 -14.79
CA GLY A 289 -7.02 2.01 -14.78
C GLY A 289 -6.25 2.03 -13.47
N ILE A 290 -5.77 3.21 -13.05
CA ILE A 290 -5.00 3.34 -11.81
C ILE A 290 -5.85 2.97 -10.57
N THR A 291 -7.16 3.27 -10.58
CA THR A 291 -8.06 2.85 -9.51
C THR A 291 -8.23 1.34 -9.46
N ALA A 292 -8.40 0.69 -10.62
CA ALA A 292 -8.51 -0.77 -10.70
C ALA A 292 -7.21 -1.47 -10.25
N HIS A 293 -6.04 -0.91 -10.59
CA HIS A 293 -4.73 -1.39 -10.18
C HIS A 293 -4.58 -1.34 -8.66
N GLU A 294 -4.73 -0.15 -8.06
CA GLU A 294 -4.55 0.03 -6.62
C GLU A 294 -5.59 -0.74 -5.79
N PHE A 295 -6.80 -0.89 -6.31
CA PHE A 295 -7.82 -1.63 -5.59
C PHE A 295 -7.57 -3.15 -5.65
N TRP A 296 -7.02 -3.69 -6.75
CA TRP A 296 -6.60 -5.09 -6.82
C TRP A 296 -5.57 -5.43 -5.75
N HIS A 297 -4.70 -4.50 -5.44
CA HIS A 297 -3.72 -4.65 -4.38
C HIS A 297 -4.32 -4.86 -2.97
N ALA A 298 -5.59 -4.55 -2.75
CA ALA A 298 -6.24 -4.92 -1.50
C ALA A 298 -6.13 -6.43 -1.21
N TRP A 299 -6.02 -7.25 -2.27
CA TRP A 299 -5.69 -8.66 -2.18
C TRP A 299 -4.24 -8.94 -2.56
N ASN A 300 -3.82 -8.64 -3.76
CA ASN A 300 -2.48 -8.88 -4.32
C ASN A 300 -1.72 -7.54 -4.40
N VAL A 301 -1.07 -7.13 -3.37
CA VAL A 301 -0.03 -7.63 -2.51
C VAL A 301 -0.34 -7.43 -1.00
N LYS A 302 -1.42 -6.77 -0.63
CA LYS A 302 -1.64 -6.45 0.81
C LYS A 302 -2.06 -7.67 1.62
N ARG A 303 -2.55 -8.73 0.97
CA ARG A 303 -2.98 -9.98 1.60
C ARG A 303 -2.30 -11.21 0.98
N ILE A 304 -2.33 -11.35 -0.34
CA ILE A 304 -1.54 -12.34 -1.08
C ILE A 304 -0.16 -11.71 -1.31
N ARG A 305 0.77 -11.95 -0.42
CA ARG A 305 2.09 -11.30 -0.41
C ARG A 305 3.22 -12.30 -0.35
N PRO A 306 4.36 -12.04 -1.00
CA PRO A 306 5.54 -12.89 -0.91
C PRO A 306 5.95 -13.12 0.54
N ALA A 307 6.32 -14.36 0.87
CA ALA A 307 6.75 -14.72 2.22
C ALA A 307 7.97 -13.90 2.70
N ALA A 308 8.84 -13.51 1.78
CA ALA A 308 9.97 -12.64 2.08
C ALA A 308 9.55 -11.22 2.53
N LEU A 309 8.37 -10.75 2.12
CA LEU A 309 7.87 -9.40 2.47
C LEU A 309 7.03 -9.38 3.75
N TRP A 310 6.80 -10.49 4.42
CA TRP A 310 5.97 -10.52 5.62
C TRP A 310 6.56 -11.36 6.75
N PRO A 311 6.72 -10.74 7.96
CA PRO A 311 6.52 -9.32 8.27
C PRO A 311 7.50 -8.41 7.55
N TYR A 312 7.13 -7.15 7.33
CA TYR A 312 8.02 -6.18 6.66
C TYR A 312 9.24 -5.85 7.53
N ASP A 313 10.43 -5.94 6.95
CA ASP A 313 11.64 -5.31 7.48
C ASP A 313 11.81 -3.94 6.83
N TYR A 314 11.44 -2.88 7.53
CA TYR A 314 11.54 -1.51 7.02
C TYR A 314 12.97 -0.94 7.02
N SER A 315 13.95 -1.66 7.56
CA SER A 315 15.31 -1.16 7.77
C SER A 315 16.25 -1.39 6.59
N GLN A 316 15.95 -2.35 5.72
CA GLN A 316 16.82 -2.81 4.63
C GLN A 316 16.02 -3.33 3.43
N PRO A 317 16.68 -3.50 2.26
CA PRO A 317 16.08 -4.16 1.11
C PRO A 317 15.64 -5.59 1.43
N VAL A 318 14.47 -5.97 0.93
CA VAL A 318 13.92 -7.33 1.04
C VAL A 318 13.68 -7.89 -0.36
N TYR A 319 14.26 -9.02 -0.66
CA TYR A 319 14.31 -9.57 -2.01
C TYR A 319 13.27 -10.68 -2.22
N THR A 320 12.57 -10.63 -3.35
CA THR A 320 11.65 -11.67 -3.84
C THR A 320 11.70 -11.74 -5.34
N THR A 321 11.44 -12.91 -5.90
CA THR A 321 11.28 -13.10 -7.35
C THR A 321 9.84 -12.87 -7.83
N LEU A 322 8.91 -12.47 -6.92
CA LEU A 322 7.46 -12.45 -7.19
C LEU A 322 6.88 -11.08 -7.58
N HIS A 323 7.70 -10.02 -7.75
CA HIS A 323 7.12 -8.72 -8.15
C HIS A 323 6.46 -8.75 -9.53
N TRP A 324 6.85 -9.64 -10.43
CA TRP A 324 6.14 -9.87 -11.68
C TRP A 324 4.67 -10.27 -11.44
N PHE A 325 4.41 -11.02 -10.36
CA PHE A 325 3.08 -11.46 -9.99
C PHE A 325 2.35 -10.37 -9.17
N THR A 326 3.01 -9.78 -8.17
CA THR A 326 2.37 -8.79 -7.29
C THR A 326 2.06 -7.48 -7.99
N GLU A 327 2.84 -7.09 -8.99
CA GLU A 327 2.70 -5.83 -9.73
C GLU A 327 2.30 -6.06 -11.19
N GLY A 328 3.07 -6.90 -11.88
CA GLY A 328 2.88 -7.08 -13.32
C GLY A 328 1.58 -7.82 -13.65
N VAL A 329 1.23 -8.87 -12.90
CA VAL A 329 -0.08 -9.51 -13.06
C VAL A 329 -1.20 -8.58 -12.60
N THR A 330 -0.96 -7.69 -11.64
CA THR A 330 -1.91 -6.64 -11.26
C THR A 330 -2.17 -5.66 -12.41
N ASP A 331 -1.14 -5.26 -13.18
CA ASP A 331 -1.30 -4.48 -14.43
C ASP A 331 -2.17 -5.20 -15.48
N TYR A 332 -2.06 -6.53 -15.58
CA TYR A 332 -2.96 -7.30 -16.43
C TYR A 332 -4.40 -7.32 -15.89
N TYR A 333 -4.56 -7.49 -14.57
CA TYR A 333 -5.86 -7.56 -13.92
C TYR A 333 -6.59 -6.23 -13.86
N ASP A 334 -5.88 -5.10 -13.79
CA ASP A 334 -6.53 -3.80 -13.85
C ASP A 334 -7.31 -3.65 -15.16
N GLN A 335 -6.68 -3.96 -16.31
CA GLN A 335 -7.32 -3.91 -17.62
C GLN A 335 -8.37 -5.02 -17.81
N LEU A 336 -8.11 -6.22 -17.29
CA LEU A 336 -9.06 -7.33 -17.32
C LEU A 336 -10.33 -6.99 -16.52
N SER A 337 -10.19 -6.33 -15.37
CA SER A 337 -11.30 -5.86 -14.55
C SER A 337 -12.11 -4.78 -15.26
N LEU A 338 -11.45 -3.86 -15.95
CA LEU A 338 -12.10 -2.78 -16.71
C LEU A 338 -12.93 -3.33 -17.88
N ILE A 339 -12.43 -4.33 -18.62
CA ILE A 339 -13.19 -4.92 -19.73
C ILE A 339 -14.33 -5.80 -19.22
N ARG A 340 -14.10 -6.63 -18.20
CA ARG A 340 -15.14 -7.50 -17.61
C ARG A 340 -16.28 -6.69 -17.00
N SER A 341 -15.96 -5.58 -16.33
CA SER A 341 -16.95 -4.67 -15.74
C SER A 341 -17.66 -3.77 -16.77
N GLY A 342 -17.21 -3.76 -18.02
CA GLY A 342 -17.75 -2.92 -19.10
C GLY A 342 -17.42 -1.43 -18.93
N VAL A 343 -16.37 -1.09 -18.16
CA VAL A 343 -15.86 0.29 -18.05
C VAL A 343 -15.10 0.67 -19.32
N ILE A 344 -14.39 -0.26 -19.92
CA ILE A 344 -13.74 -0.07 -21.24
C ILE A 344 -14.32 -1.04 -22.27
N LYS A 345 -14.07 -0.75 -23.56
CA LYS A 345 -14.46 -1.60 -24.70
C LYS A 345 -13.33 -2.51 -25.12
N GLU A 346 -13.65 -3.61 -25.80
CA GLU A 346 -12.67 -4.57 -26.35
C GLU A 346 -11.51 -3.92 -27.09
N LYS A 347 -11.80 -2.92 -27.93
CA LYS A 347 -10.76 -2.19 -28.69
C LYS A 347 -9.71 -1.56 -27.76
N GLN A 348 -10.10 -1.06 -26.60
CA GLN A 348 -9.19 -0.44 -25.63
C GLN A 348 -8.34 -1.52 -24.94
N PHE A 349 -8.95 -2.65 -24.58
CA PHE A 349 -8.26 -3.78 -24.01
C PHE A 349 -7.24 -4.39 -25.00
N TYR A 350 -7.64 -4.68 -26.24
CA TYR A 350 -6.69 -5.15 -27.25
C TYR A 350 -5.60 -4.13 -27.56
N GLY A 351 -5.92 -2.85 -27.53
CA GLY A 351 -4.91 -1.78 -27.66
C GLY A 351 -3.90 -1.77 -26.53
N TYR A 352 -4.32 -2.11 -25.32
CA TYR A 352 -3.41 -2.30 -24.17
C TYR A 352 -2.50 -3.51 -24.40
N LEU A 353 -3.05 -4.68 -24.71
CA LEU A 353 -2.26 -5.90 -24.96
C LEU A 353 -1.24 -5.70 -26.09
N ALA A 354 -1.66 -5.05 -27.19
CA ALA A 354 -0.76 -4.73 -28.30
C ALA A 354 0.41 -3.85 -27.85
N ARG A 355 0.17 -2.85 -26.99
CA ARG A 355 1.25 -1.99 -26.46
C ARG A 355 2.23 -2.76 -25.59
N ILE A 356 1.75 -3.66 -24.72
CA ILE A 356 2.63 -4.48 -23.87
C ILE A 356 3.51 -5.38 -24.75
N ILE A 357 2.93 -6.12 -25.69
CA ILE A 357 3.66 -7.00 -26.59
C ILE A 357 4.70 -6.20 -27.39
N GLN A 358 4.28 -5.10 -28.03
CA GLN A 358 5.16 -4.25 -28.83
C GLN A 358 6.28 -3.60 -28.02
N SER A 359 5.99 -3.20 -26.75
CA SER A 359 7.00 -2.67 -25.81
C SER A 359 8.08 -3.69 -25.52
N LEU A 360 7.71 -4.96 -25.34
CA LEU A 360 8.65 -6.04 -25.06
C LEU A 360 9.45 -6.45 -26.30
N GLU A 361 8.80 -6.55 -27.48
CA GLU A 361 9.48 -6.85 -28.75
C GLU A 361 10.52 -5.78 -29.13
N ASN A 362 10.26 -4.53 -28.79
CA ASN A 362 11.17 -3.42 -29.04
C ASN A 362 12.25 -3.23 -27.95
N ASN A 363 12.21 -4.02 -26.88
CA ASN A 363 13.17 -3.92 -25.78
C ASN A 363 14.08 -5.16 -25.75
N TYR A 364 15.35 -5.00 -26.13
CA TYR A 364 16.34 -6.09 -26.10
C TYR A 364 16.44 -6.80 -24.74
N ALA A 365 16.25 -6.05 -23.63
CA ALA A 365 16.27 -6.63 -22.28
C ALA A 365 15.25 -7.76 -22.09
N SER A 366 14.15 -7.78 -22.84
CA SER A 366 13.14 -8.84 -22.77
C SER A 366 13.65 -10.22 -23.19
N SER A 367 14.73 -10.27 -23.96
CA SER A 367 15.36 -11.51 -24.44
C SER A 367 16.47 -12.03 -23.50
N ILE A 368 16.88 -11.25 -22.49
CA ILE A 368 18.01 -11.58 -21.62
C ILE A 368 17.70 -11.46 -20.12
N VAL A 369 16.58 -10.84 -19.75
CA VAL A 369 16.15 -10.67 -18.37
C VAL A 369 14.78 -11.33 -18.18
N SER A 370 14.70 -12.27 -17.27
CA SER A 370 13.44 -12.97 -16.95
C SER A 370 12.54 -12.16 -16.03
N SER A 371 11.27 -12.56 -15.89
CA SER A 371 10.31 -11.95 -14.97
C SER A 371 10.76 -12.07 -13.51
N SER A 372 11.32 -13.22 -13.12
CA SER A 372 11.90 -13.46 -11.79
C SER A 372 13.12 -12.58 -11.53
N GLU A 373 14.04 -12.49 -12.50
CA GLU A 373 15.24 -11.67 -12.37
C GLU A 373 14.92 -10.20 -12.26
N ALA A 374 14.00 -9.67 -13.10
CA ALA A 374 13.55 -8.30 -13.01
C ALA A 374 12.90 -7.98 -11.66
N SER A 375 12.17 -8.94 -11.09
CA SER A 375 11.57 -8.83 -9.76
C SER A 375 12.63 -8.76 -8.66
N TYR A 376 13.57 -9.70 -8.66
CA TYR A 376 14.65 -9.77 -7.67
C TYR A 376 15.53 -8.51 -7.69
N ASN A 377 15.80 -8.00 -8.89
CA ASN A 377 16.61 -6.81 -9.12
C ASN A 377 15.82 -5.48 -8.99
N SER A 378 14.58 -5.50 -8.49
CA SER A 378 13.75 -4.30 -8.30
C SER A 378 14.48 -3.18 -7.55
N TRP A 379 15.25 -3.52 -6.51
CA TRP A 379 16.04 -2.59 -5.70
C TRP A 379 17.16 -1.87 -6.45
N LEU A 380 17.57 -2.38 -7.60
CA LEU A 380 18.56 -1.77 -8.49
C LEU A 380 17.92 -0.93 -9.60
N SER A 381 16.60 -0.95 -9.74
CA SER A 381 15.88 -0.27 -10.84
C SER A 381 16.12 1.23 -10.89
N ALA A 382 16.30 1.88 -9.73
CA ALA A 382 16.59 3.31 -9.61
C ALA A 382 18.09 3.62 -9.65
N SER A 383 18.98 2.61 -9.79
CA SER A 383 20.43 2.81 -9.80
C SER A 383 20.86 3.58 -11.07
N PRO A 384 21.65 4.66 -10.95
CA PRO A 384 22.24 5.33 -12.10
C PRO A 384 23.26 4.47 -12.85
N TYR A 385 23.76 3.40 -12.24
CA TYR A 385 24.73 2.46 -12.80
C TYR A 385 24.09 1.23 -13.45
N ALA A 386 22.74 1.13 -13.44
CA ALA A 386 22.05 0.01 -14.08
C ALA A 386 22.38 -0.02 -15.58
N HIS A 387 22.79 -1.20 -16.09
CA HIS A 387 23.17 -1.37 -17.49
C HIS A 387 21.96 -1.10 -18.40
N PRO A 388 22.08 -0.24 -19.43
CA PRO A 388 20.94 0.18 -20.25
C PRO A 388 20.20 -0.99 -20.90
N TYR A 389 20.93 -2.02 -21.36
CA TYR A 389 20.34 -3.21 -22.00
C TYR A 389 19.73 -4.22 -21.03
N HIS A 390 19.82 -3.99 -19.71
CA HIS A 390 19.15 -4.79 -18.66
C HIS A 390 17.96 -4.03 -18.04
N ARG A 391 17.63 -2.84 -18.55
CA ARG A 391 16.51 -2.06 -18.04
C ARG A 391 15.20 -2.54 -18.64
N ILE A 392 14.49 -3.36 -17.87
CA ILE A 392 13.15 -3.79 -18.18
C ILE A 392 12.33 -3.83 -16.88
N SER A 393 11.06 -3.46 -17.01
CA SER A 393 10.16 -3.42 -15.85
C SER A 393 9.53 -4.78 -15.60
N TYR A 394 9.56 -5.24 -14.36
CA TYR A 394 8.79 -6.41 -13.90
C TYR A 394 7.26 -6.20 -14.04
N TYR A 395 6.79 -4.95 -14.11
CA TYR A 395 5.40 -4.63 -14.49
C TYR A 395 5.09 -5.12 -15.90
N THR A 396 5.88 -4.69 -16.89
CA THR A 396 5.64 -5.03 -18.30
C THR A 396 5.85 -6.52 -18.58
N LEU A 397 6.93 -7.12 -18.01
CA LEU A 397 7.17 -8.56 -18.12
C LEU A 397 6.06 -9.36 -17.45
N GLY A 398 5.66 -8.97 -16.24
CA GLY A 398 4.64 -9.65 -15.46
C GLY A 398 3.23 -9.49 -16.06
N SER A 399 2.92 -8.36 -16.69
CA SER A 399 1.66 -8.19 -17.42
C SER A 399 1.54 -9.17 -18.59
N ARG A 400 2.62 -9.36 -19.38
CA ARG A 400 2.68 -10.43 -20.39
C ARG A 400 2.57 -11.82 -19.75
N ALA A 401 3.32 -12.06 -18.68
CA ALA A 401 3.31 -13.35 -18.00
C ALA A 401 1.91 -13.69 -17.45
N GLY A 402 1.19 -12.71 -16.91
CA GLY A 402 -0.19 -12.86 -16.44
C GLY A 402 -1.15 -13.27 -17.57
N LEU A 403 -1.10 -12.57 -18.71
CA LEU A 403 -1.88 -12.93 -19.89
C LEU A 403 -1.56 -14.36 -20.36
N MET A 404 -0.27 -14.69 -20.48
CA MET A 404 0.16 -16.01 -20.96
C MET A 404 -0.23 -17.12 -20.00
N LEU A 405 -0.06 -16.89 -18.69
CA LEU A 405 -0.45 -17.87 -17.65
C LEU A 405 -1.97 -18.11 -17.64
N ASP A 406 -2.79 -17.05 -17.73
CA ASP A 406 -4.26 -17.19 -17.79
C ASP A 406 -4.70 -17.99 -19.03
N LEU A 407 -4.10 -17.72 -20.19
CA LEU A 407 -4.40 -18.48 -21.40
C LEU A 407 -3.93 -19.93 -21.32
N ALA A 408 -2.72 -20.19 -20.81
CA ALA A 408 -2.18 -21.54 -20.66
C ALA A 408 -3.01 -22.36 -19.66
N LEU A 409 -3.41 -21.78 -18.52
CA LEU A 409 -4.30 -22.45 -17.56
C LEU A 409 -5.63 -22.88 -18.20
N ARG A 410 -6.24 -22.00 -18.99
CA ARG A 410 -7.50 -22.31 -19.71
C ARG A 410 -7.31 -23.42 -20.71
N VAL A 411 -6.24 -23.40 -21.50
CA VAL A 411 -5.96 -24.43 -22.51
C VAL A 411 -5.71 -25.79 -21.84
N GLU A 412 -4.83 -25.83 -20.83
CA GLU A 412 -4.42 -27.06 -20.18
C GLU A 412 -5.49 -27.69 -19.28
N SER A 413 -6.53 -26.92 -18.91
CA SER A 413 -7.63 -27.38 -18.06
C SER A 413 -8.98 -27.52 -18.78
N ASP A 414 -9.03 -27.39 -20.11
CA ASP A 414 -10.29 -27.31 -20.88
C ASP A 414 -11.22 -26.19 -20.37
N GLY A 415 -10.66 -25.05 -20.02
CA GLY A 415 -11.37 -23.87 -19.52
C GLY A 415 -11.84 -23.93 -18.05
N LYS A 416 -11.44 -24.97 -17.30
CA LYS A 416 -11.90 -25.18 -15.92
C LYS A 416 -11.11 -24.37 -14.89
N VAL A 417 -9.86 -24.07 -15.17
CA VAL A 417 -8.97 -23.30 -14.30
C VAL A 417 -8.54 -22.02 -15.00
N THR A 418 -8.58 -20.92 -14.27
CA THR A 418 -8.22 -19.59 -14.72
C THR A 418 -7.25 -18.95 -13.73
N LEU A 419 -6.72 -17.79 -14.05
CA LEU A 419 -5.90 -17.06 -13.13
C LEU A 419 -6.69 -16.54 -11.90
N ASP A 420 -8.02 -16.35 -12.02
CA ASP A 420 -8.89 -16.07 -10.86
C ASP A 420 -8.84 -17.21 -9.82
N ASP A 421 -8.73 -18.47 -10.27
CA ASP A 421 -8.64 -19.62 -9.37
C ASP A 421 -7.29 -19.67 -8.65
N ILE A 422 -6.21 -19.26 -9.32
CA ILE A 422 -4.88 -19.09 -8.70
C ILE A 422 -4.96 -18.08 -7.56
N PHE A 423 -5.56 -16.91 -7.80
CA PHE A 423 -5.69 -15.88 -6.77
C PHE A 423 -6.52 -16.36 -5.58
N ARG A 424 -7.65 -17.02 -5.81
CA ARG A 424 -8.45 -17.61 -4.73
C ARG A 424 -7.67 -18.65 -3.93
N TYR A 425 -6.96 -19.55 -4.62
CA TYR A 425 -6.13 -20.57 -3.97
C TYR A 425 -5.06 -19.94 -3.07
N LEU A 426 -4.34 -18.92 -3.57
CA LEU A 426 -3.31 -18.24 -2.79
C LEU A 426 -3.89 -17.49 -1.58
N PHE A 427 -5.04 -16.85 -1.75
CA PHE A 427 -5.74 -16.17 -0.67
C PHE A 427 -6.17 -17.12 0.43
N GLU A 428 -6.79 -18.24 0.08
CA GLU A 428 -7.29 -19.26 1.03
C GLU A 428 -6.15 -20.07 1.65
N THR A 429 -5.11 -20.37 0.87
CA THR A 429 -4.03 -21.27 1.31
C THR A 429 -3.03 -20.55 2.21
N TYR A 430 -2.70 -19.29 1.89
CA TYR A 430 -1.65 -18.56 2.59
C TYR A 430 -2.21 -17.45 3.48
N TYR A 431 -2.92 -16.46 2.92
CA TYR A 431 -3.36 -15.31 3.70
C TYR A 431 -4.29 -15.68 4.86
N GLN A 432 -5.29 -16.55 4.63
CA GLN A 432 -6.21 -16.97 5.70
C GLN A 432 -5.53 -17.76 6.84
N LYS A 433 -4.28 -18.18 6.64
CA LYS A 433 -3.44 -18.83 7.65
C LYS A 433 -2.33 -17.93 8.17
N ASP A 434 -2.41 -16.64 7.87
CA ASP A 434 -1.39 -15.63 8.20
C ASP A 434 0.02 -16.00 7.70
N GLN A 435 0.09 -16.50 6.47
CA GLN A 435 1.33 -16.91 5.80
C GLN A 435 1.56 -16.09 4.55
N GLY A 436 2.83 -15.86 4.22
CA GLY A 436 3.23 -15.31 2.93
C GLY A 436 3.32 -16.41 1.86
N VAL A 437 3.18 -16.03 0.60
CA VAL A 437 3.30 -16.92 -0.56
C VAL A 437 4.79 -17.23 -0.80
N PRO A 438 5.21 -18.50 -0.83
CA PRO A 438 6.59 -18.87 -1.15
C PRO A 438 6.93 -18.52 -2.61
N GLU A 439 8.22 -18.49 -2.94
CA GLU A 439 8.71 -18.08 -4.27
C GLU A 439 8.16 -18.95 -5.42
N ASP A 440 7.84 -20.22 -5.13
CA ASP A 440 7.22 -21.20 -6.06
C ASP A 440 5.69 -21.32 -5.89
N GLY A 441 5.08 -20.51 -5.00
CA GLY A 441 3.67 -20.67 -4.63
C GLY A 441 2.68 -20.48 -5.78
N VAL A 442 2.99 -19.66 -6.78
CA VAL A 442 2.15 -19.49 -7.98
C VAL A 442 2.21 -20.75 -8.86
N GLN A 443 3.37 -21.38 -9.02
CA GLN A 443 3.55 -22.64 -9.70
C GLN A 443 2.81 -23.76 -8.96
N GLU A 444 3.00 -23.87 -7.65
CA GLU A 444 2.31 -24.83 -6.80
C GLU A 444 0.78 -24.73 -6.96
N ALA A 445 0.24 -23.52 -6.96
CA ALA A 445 -1.18 -23.28 -7.18
C ALA A 445 -1.65 -23.80 -8.54
N ALA A 446 -0.91 -23.54 -9.62
CA ALA A 446 -1.21 -24.04 -10.96
C ALA A 446 -1.19 -25.57 -11.01
N GLU A 447 -0.17 -26.20 -10.42
CA GLU A 447 -0.05 -27.67 -10.35
C GLU A 447 -1.17 -28.31 -9.55
N LYS A 448 -1.51 -27.70 -8.41
CA LYS A 448 -2.57 -28.20 -7.53
C LYS A 448 -3.95 -28.14 -8.17
N LEU A 449 -4.24 -27.04 -8.85
CA LEU A 449 -5.55 -26.81 -9.46
C LEU A 449 -5.76 -27.60 -10.76
N THR A 450 -4.69 -27.79 -11.54
CA THR A 450 -4.78 -28.49 -12.83
C THR A 450 -4.45 -30.00 -12.74
N GLY A 451 -3.79 -30.44 -11.67
CA GLY A 451 -3.29 -31.80 -11.52
C GLY A 451 -2.13 -32.16 -12.47
N ARG A 452 -1.43 -31.18 -13.01
CA ARG A 452 -0.31 -31.32 -13.97
C ARG A 452 0.93 -30.61 -13.48
N SER A 453 2.12 -31.02 -13.92
CA SER A 453 3.35 -30.26 -13.68
C SER A 453 3.37 -28.99 -14.53
N TRP A 454 3.76 -27.89 -13.92
CA TRP A 454 3.99 -26.58 -14.53
C TRP A 454 5.47 -26.17 -14.51
N GLU A 455 6.35 -27.05 -14.02
CA GLU A 455 7.80 -26.78 -13.90
C GLU A 455 8.42 -26.28 -15.21
N LYS A 456 8.10 -26.96 -16.34
CA LYS A 456 8.64 -26.54 -17.65
C LYS A 456 8.13 -25.15 -18.04
N TYR A 457 6.85 -24.84 -17.81
CA TYR A 457 6.28 -23.52 -18.13
C TYR A 457 6.96 -22.44 -17.33
N PHE A 458 7.10 -22.61 -16.01
CA PHE A 458 7.73 -21.61 -15.15
C PHE A 458 9.22 -21.46 -15.47
N ASN A 459 9.95 -22.54 -15.73
CA ASN A 459 11.35 -22.49 -16.14
C ASN A 459 11.57 -21.74 -17.46
N ASP A 460 10.68 -21.92 -18.43
CA ASP A 460 10.79 -21.29 -19.75
C ASP A 460 10.37 -19.81 -19.72
N HIS A 461 9.23 -19.46 -19.10
CA HIS A 461 8.56 -18.18 -19.26
C HIS A 461 8.67 -17.23 -18.06
N ILE A 462 8.91 -17.76 -16.86
CA ILE A 462 9.00 -16.95 -15.63
C ILE A 462 10.45 -16.82 -15.16
N HIS A 463 11.17 -17.94 -15.08
CA HIS A 463 12.58 -17.98 -14.70
C HIS A 463 13.53 -17.86 -15.91
N GLY A 464 13.05 -18.24 -17.08
CA GLY A 464 13.70 -18.04 -18.36
C GLY A 464 13.15 -16.82 -19.11
N THR A 465 13.63 -16.67 -20.35
CA THR A 465 13.28 -15.55 -21.25
C THR A 465 12.51 -16.00 -22.49
N THR A 466 12.00 -17.21 -22.54
CA THR A 466 11.15 -17.69 -23.64
C THR A 466 9.89 -16.85 -23.68
N PRO A 467 9.58 -16.25 -24.87
CA PRO A 467 8.41 -15.38 -25.01
C PRO A 467 7.10 -16.09 -24.75
#